data_448d05ab63c0a8609616cd2c349f1e65
#
_entry.id   448d05ab63c0a8609616cd2c349f1e65
#
_cell.length_a   1.000
_cell.length_b   1.000
_cell.length_c   1.000
_cell.angle_alpha   90.00
_cell.angle_beta   90.00
_cell.angle_gamma   90.00
#
_symmetry.space_group_name_H-M   'P 1'
#
loop_
_entity.id
_entity.type
_entity.pdbx_description
1 polymer ?
#
loop_
_entity_poly.entity_id
_entity_poly.type
_entity_poly.pdbx_seq_one_letter_code
_entity_poly.pdbx_strand_id
1 'polypeptide(L)'
;AAGRDHKFHVKQKPAKHLRTKHLRQMTKEENEKRLAYLKSIVSRLPEKPGSYQYYDEHGTIIYVGKAKNLKSRVSSYFHTEVDRYKTKVLVSKIHDISYTVVNTEEDALLLENSLIKKYNPRYNVLLKDGKTYPSICVTNEMFPRVFKTRTINKKWGTYYGPYSHIGSM
;
A
#
# COMPACT_ATOMS: atom_id res chain seq x y z
N ALA A 1 -47.87 -7.05 -50.95
CA ALA A 1 -46.92 -6.18 -50.34
C ALA A 1 -46.02 -7.02 -49.42
N ALA A 2 -44.78 -7.26 -49.87
CA ALA A 2 -43.83 -8.10 -49.14
C ALA A 2 -42.92 -7.19 -48.31
N GLY A 3 -42.97 -7.36 -46.99
CA GLY A 3 -42.01 -6.76 -46.04
C GLY A 3 -40.70 -7.54 -46.03
N ARG A 4 -39.58 -6.88 -46.35
CA ARG A 4 -38.24 -7.46 -46.27
C ARG A 4 -37.67 -7.22 -44.86
N ASP A 5 -37.52 -8.29 -44.08
CA ASP A 5 -36.79 -8.28 -42.81
C ASP A 5 -35.26 -8.11 -43.08
N HIS A 6 -34.69 -6.97 -42.71
CA HIS A 6 -33.24 -6.78 -42.70
C HIS A 6 -32.68 -7.28 -41.37
N LYS A 7 -32.22 -8.55 -41.33
CA LYS A 7 -31.40 -9.07 -40.23
C LYS A 7 -29.99 -8.45 -40.28
N PHE A 8 -29.72 -7.54 -39.36
CA PHE A 8 -28.35 -7.07 -39.13
C PHE A 8 -27.53 -8.18 -38.47
N HIS A 9 -26.63 -8.77 -39.24
CA HIS A 9 -25.61 -9.67 -38.69
C HIS A 9 -24.48 -8.81 -38.08
N VAL A 10 -24.46 -8.66 -36.77
CA VAL A 10 -23.33 -8.11 -36.03
C VAL A 10 -22.24 -9.19 -35.96
N LYS A 11 -21.20 -9.06 -36.79
CA LYS A 11 -19.99 -9.90 -36.69
C LYS A 11 -19.26 -9.52 -35.40
N GLN A 12 -19.38 -10.34 -34.36
CA GLN A 12 -18.52 -10.26 -33.18
C GLN A 12 -17.08 -10.58 -33.62
N LYS A 13 -16.17 -9.60 -33.49
CA LYS A 13 -14.74 -9.83 -33.61
C LYS A 13 -14.28 -10.71 -32.45
N PRO A 14 -13.45 -11.75 -32.67
CA PRO A 14 -12.94 -12.58 -31.59
C PRO A 14 -12.08 -11.72 -30.66
N ALA A 15 -12.32 -11.85 -29.35
CA ALA A 15 -11.53 -11.22 -28.31
C ALA A 15 -10.05 -11.61 -28.51
N LYS A 16 -9.21 -10.60 -28.71
CA LYS A 16 -7.77 -10.79 -28.78
C LYS A 16 -7.31 -11.45 -27.48
N HIS A 17 -6.80 -12.67 -27.58
CA HIS A 17 -6.09 -13.41 -26.54
C HIS A 17 -5.08 -12.46 -25.88
N LEU A 18 -5.37 -12.05 -24.65
CA LEU A 18 -4.41 -11.41 -23.78
C LEU A 18 -3.30 -12.45 -23.55
N ARG A 19 -2.18 -12.28 -24.24
CA ARG A 19 -0.95 -13.00 -23.96
C ARG A 19 -0.64 -12.80 -22.47
N THR A 20 -0.88 -13.83 -21.68
CA THR A 20 -0.31 -13.96 -20.35
C THR A 20 1.19 -13.81 -20.48
N LYS A 21 1.73 -12.61 -20.16
CA LYS A 21 3.17 -12.42 -19.99
C LYS A 21 3.58 -13.44 -18.93
N HIS A 22 4.32 -14.47 -19.36
CA HIS A 22 5.01 -15.38 -18.44
C HIS A 22 5.86 -14.50 -17.52
N LEU A 23 5.43 -14.37 -16.26
CA LEU A 23 6.25 -13.78 -15.22
C LEU A 23 7.48 -14.66 -15.10
N ARG A 24 8.58 -14.22 -15.67
CA ARG A 24 9.89 -14.89 -15.53
C ARG A 24 10.18 -14.98 -14.04
N GLN A 25 10.22 -16.17 -13.50
CA GLN A 25 10.67 -16.37 -12.12
C GLN A 25 12.16 -16.00 -12.05
N MET A 26 12.50 -15.13 -11.11
CA MET A 26 13.87 -14.71 -10.86
C MET A 26 14.71 -15.90 -10.42
N THR A 27 15.90 -16.06 -10.99
CA THR A 27 16.83 -17.15 -10.59
C THR A 27 17.30 -16.92 -9.16
N LYS A 28 17.82 -17.98 -8.52
CA LYS A 28 18.39 -17.90 -7.16
C LYS A 28 19.52 -16.86 -7.12
N GLU A 29 20.39 -16.86 -8.11
CA GLU A 29 21.52 -15.94 -8.22
C GLU A 29 21.08 -14.49 -8.39
N GLU A 30 20.08 -14.22 -9.26
CA GLU A 30 19.49 -12.89 -9.43
C GLU A 30 18.88 -12.37 -8.12
N ASN A 31 18.21 -13.24 -7.37
CA ASN A 31 17.63 -12.90 -6.08
C ASN A 31 18.69 -12.59 -5.01
N GLU A 32 19.77 -13.36 -4.96
CA GLU A 32 20.89 -13.11 -4.04
C GLU A 32 21.56 -11.77 -4.34
N LYS A 33 21.84 -11.46 -5.60
CA LYS A 33 22.40 -10.16 -6.03
C LYS A 33 21.45 -9.00 -5.65
N ARG A 34 20.15 -9.14 -5.90
CA ARG A 34 19.13 -8.16 -5.51
C ARG A 34 19.13 -7.92 -3.99
N LEU A 35 19.11 -8.99 -3.19
CA LEU A 35 19.12 -8.86 -1.74
C LEU A 35 20.41 -8.24 -1.21
N ALA A 36 21.57 -8.57 -1.79
CA ALA A 36 22.85 -7.95 -1.44
C ALA A 36 22.84 -6.44 -1.74
N TYR A 37 22.31 -6.05 -2.89
CA TYR A 37 22.12 -4.65 -3.27
C TYR A 37 21.21 -3.90 -2.27
N LEU A 38 20.03 -4.46 -1.96
CA LEU A 38 19.09 -3.85 -1.01
C LEU A 38 19.71 -3.73 0.40
N LYS A 39 20.42 -4.75 0.88
CA LYS A 39 21.15 -4.69 2.15
C LYS A 39 22.21 -3.59 2.16
N SER A 40 22.88 -3.32 1.04
CA SER A 40 23.86 -2.24 0.93
C SER A 40 23.21 -0.85 1.05
N ILE A 41 21.97 -0.69 0.56
CA ILE A 41 21.19 0.55 0.75
C ILE A 41 20.80 0.68 2.24
N VAL A 42 20.24 -0.39 2.80
CA VAL A 42 19.76 -0.41 4.19
C VAL A 42 20.88 -0.08 5.19
N SER A 43 22.10 -0.56 4.97
CA SER A 43 23.25 -0.28 5.85
C SER A 43 23.60 1.20 5.93
N ARG A 44 23.34 1.96 4.85
CA ARG A 44 23.63 3.40 4.72
C ARG A 44 22.49 4.31 5.13
N LEU A 45 21.32 3.77 5.51
CA LEU A 45 20.19 4.57 5.94
C LEU A 45 20.51 5.33 7.23
N PRO A 46 20.05 6.59 7.35
CA PRO A 46 20.23 7.38 8.57
C PRO A 46 19.28 6.91 9.69
N GLU A 47 19.73 7.10 10.92
CA GLU A 47 18.92 6.87 12.13
C GLU A 47 18.08 8.10 12.48
N LYS A 48 17.30 8.57 11.53
CA LYS A 48 16.48 9.79 11.62
C LYS A 48 15.04 9.50 11.21
N PRO A 49 14.08 10.35 11.62
CA PRO A 49 12.70 10.27 11.13
C PRO A 49 12.62 10.49 9.62
N GLY A 50 11.65 9.83 8.98
CA GLY A 50 11.45 10.03 7.55
C GLY A 50 10.40 9.12 6.94
N SER A 51 10.23 9.28 5.64
CA SER A 51 9.42 8.39 4.80
C SER A 51 10.31 7.62 3.85
N TYR A 52 9.97 6.35 3.60
CA TYR A 52 10.68 5.48 2.66
C TYR A 52 9.72 4.94 1.62
N GLN A 53 10.26 4.69 0.41
CA GLN A 53 9.52 4.17 -0.73
C GLN A 53 10.22 2.94 -1.27
N TYR A 54 9.44 1.91 -1.60
CA TYR A 54 9.91 0.69 -2.24
C TYR A 54 9.48 0.67 -3.70
N TYR A 55 10.41 0.30 -4.56
CA TYR A 55 10.22 0.23 -6.01
C TYR A 55 10.31 -1.21 -6.49
N ASP A 56 9.53 -1.53 -7.52
CA ASP A 56 9.64 -2.80 -8.24
C ASP A 56 10.73 -2.76 -9.33
N GLU A 57 10.85 -3.84 -10.09
CA GLU A 57 11.79 -3.98 -11.20
C GLU A 57 11.58 -2.96 -12.34
N HIS A 58 10.42 -2.32 -12.40
CA HIS A 58 10.07 -1.32 -13.39
C HIS A 58 10.25 0.12 -12.88
N GLY A 59 10.74 0.31 -11.65
CA GLY A 59 10.86 1.61 -11.01
C GLY A 59 9.52 2.20 -10.54
N THR A 60 8.47 1.37 -10.42
CA THR A 60 7.17 1.79 -9.90
C THR A 60 7.17 1.75 -8.38
N ILE A 61 6.64 2.80 -7.73
CA ILE A 61 6.46 2.80 -6.27
C ILE A 61 5.37 1.80 -5.90
N ILE A 62 5.77 0.75 -5.19
CA ILE A 62 4.87 -0.32 -4.75
C ILE A 62 4.46 -0.20 -3.29
N TYR A 63 5.22 0.52 -2.48
CA TYR A 63 4.94 0.75 -1.07
C TYR A 63 5.57 2.05 -0.57
N VAL A 64 4.88 2.75 0.30
CA VAL A 64 5.37 3.93 1.04
C VAL A 64 5.14 3.68 2.53
N GLY A 65 6.13 4.03 3.35
CA GLY A 65 6.01 3.93 4.79
C GLY A 65 6.70 5.08 5.51
N LYS A 66 6.31 5.29 6.77
CA LYS A 66 6.99 6.22 7.69
C LYS A 66 7.85 5.49 8.71
N ALA A 67 8.84 6.18 9.23
CA ALA A 67 9.68 5.69 10.30
C ALA A 67 10.06 6.82 11.27
N LYS A 68 10.15 6.51 12.56
CA LYS A 68 10.82 7.33 13.56
C LYS A 68 12.35 7.21 13.42
N ASN A 69 12.82 6.02 13.02
CA ASN A 69 14.20 5.71 12.68
C ASN A 69 14.18 4.89 11.39
N LEU A 70 14.61 5.51 10.28
CA LEU A 70 14.61 4.91 8.94
C LEU A 70 15.40 3.61 8.89
N LYS A 71 16.63 3.60 9.43
CA LYS A 71 17.51 2.44 9.42
C LYS A 71 16.89 1.25 10.15
N SER A 72 16.44 1.45 11.37
CA SER A 72 15.80 0.41 12.17
C SER A 72 14.54 -0.13 11.49
N ARG A 73 13.67 0.76 11.01
CA ARG A 73 12.39 0.38 10.40
C ARG A 73 12.59 -0.38 9.09
N VAL A 74 13.44 0.11 8.19
CA VAL A 74 13.67 -0.53 6.90
C VAL A 74 14.41 -1.86 7.08
N SER A 75 15.40 -1.92 7.98
CA SER A 75 16.10 -3.18 8.31
C SER A 75 15.14 -4.28 8.75
N SER A 76 14.10 -3.95 9.51
CA SER A 76 13.14 -4.92 10.03
C SER A 76 12.40 -5.72 8.94
N TYR A 77 12.32 -5.22 7.71
CA TYR A 77 11.73 -5.96 6.58
C TYR A 77 12.64 -7.07 6.04
N PHE A 78 13.95 -6.96 6.27
CA PHE A 78 14.96 -7.87 5.71
C PHE A 78 15.52 -8.86 6.75
N HIS A 79 14.97 -8.87 7.97
CA HIS A 79 15.28 -9.89 8.96
C HIS A 79 14.58 -11.23 8.61
N THR A 80 15.22 -12.33 8.97
CA THR A 80 14.81 -13.69 8.58
C THR A 80 13.47 -14.12 9.21
N GLU A 81 13.07 -13.48 10.33
CA GLU A 81 11.89 -13.84 11.14
C GLU A 81 10.65 -12.98 10.83
N VAL A 82 10.48 -12.58 9.58
CA VAL A 82 9.23 -11.86 9.22
C VAL A 82 8.09 -12.87 9.06
N ASP A 83 7.33 -13.09 10.12
CA ASP A 83 6.24 -14.09 10.18
C ASP A 83 5.03 -13.76 9.29
N ARG A 84 4.90 -12.53 8.82
CA ARG A 84 3.73 -12.12 8.03
C ARG A 84 3.92 -12.43 6.56
N TYR A 85 3.17 -13.41 6.05
CA TYR A 85 3.15 -13.78 4.63
C TYR A 85 3.08 -12.57 3.67
N LYS A 86 2.21 -11.60 3.96
CA LYS A 86 2.04 -10.38 3.15
C LYS A 86 3.33 -9.55 3.08
N THR A 87 4.10 -9.46 4.17
CA THR A 87 5.37 -8.75 4.19
C THR A 87 6.44 -9.50 3.38
N LYS A 88 6.46 -10.83 3.45
CA LYS A 88 7.36 -11.67 2.60
C LYS A 88 7.08 -11.44 1.11
N VAL A 89 5.79 -11.37 0.73
CA VAL A 89 5.39 -11.07 -0.66
C VAL A 89 5.85 -9.66 -1.07
N LEU A 90 5.68 -8.64 -0.23
CA LEU A 90 6.18 -7.30 -0.51
C LEU A 90 7.70 -7.33 -0.71
N VAL A 91 8.46 -7.90 0.24
CA VAL A 91 9.94 -7.95 0.18
C VAL A 91 10.43 -8.64 -1.08
N SER A 92 9.74 -9.69 -1.55
CA SER A 92 10.09 -10.38 -2.80
C SER A 92 9.95 -9.51 -4.05
N LYS A 93 9.22 -8.39 -3.97
CA LYS A 93 8.97 -7.47 -5.10
C LYS A 93 9.81 -6.21 -5.04
N ILE A 94 10.51 -5.95 -3.93
CA ILE A 94 11.37 -4.77 -3.80
C ILE A 94 12.64 -4.95 -4.65
N HIS A 95 12.92 -3.98 -5.52
CA HIS A 95 14.14 -3.91 -6.32
C HIS A 95 14.99 -2.69 -5.99
N ASP A 96 14.35 -1.63 -5.45
CA ASP A 96 15.07 -0.43 -5.02
C ASP A 96 14.36 0.25 -3.83
N ILE A 97 15.10 1.09 -3.11
CA ILE A 97 14.64 1.81 -1.92
C ILE A 97 15.08 3.26 -2.01
N SER A 98 14.16 4.19 -1.89
CA SER A 98 14.47 5.59 -1.64
C SER A 98 13.89 6.05 -0.30
N TYR A 99 14.39 7.17 0.21
CA TYR A 99 13.93 7.74 1.47
C TYR A 99 14.06 9.26 1.48
N THR A 100 13.27 9.88 2.32
CA THR A 100 13.31 11.32 2.60
C THR A 100 13.39 11.50 4.12
N VAL A 101 14.44 12.18 4.59
CA VAL A 101 14.61 12.54 6.00
C VAL A 101 13.74 13.75 6.30
N VAL A 102 13.11 13.77 7.45
CA VAL A 102 12.34 14.91 7.99
C VAL A 102 12.76 15.19 9.43
N ASN A 103 12.27 16.29 9.99
CA ASN A 103 12.69 16.71 11.34
C ASN A 103 11.93 15.95 12.44
N THR A 104 10.66 15.63 12.22
CA THR A 104 9.78 15.03 13.23
C THR A 104 9.06 13.78 12.69
N GLU A 105 8.49 12.98 13.61
CA GLU A 105 7.66 11.85 13.24
C GLU A 105 6.32 12.29 12.61
N GLU A 106 5.81 13.45 13.04
CA GLU A 106 4.61 14.08 12.49
C GLU A 106 4.83 14.48 11.03
N ASP A 107 5.97 15.09 10.71
CA ASP A 107 6.34 15.41 9.32
C ASP A 107 6.45 14.13 8.46
N ALA A 108 7.02 13.06 9.02
CA ALA A 108 7.10 11.78 8.34
C ALA A 108 5.69 11.20 8.04
N LEU A 109 4.73 11.36 8.94
CA LEU A 109 3.35 10.95 8.75
C LEU A 109 2.65 11.77 7.65
N LEU A 110 2.83 13.09 7.65
CA LEU A 110 2.25 13.97 6.62
C LEU A 110 2.82 13.64 5.24
N LEU A 111 4.13 13.42 5.17
CA LEU A 111 4.81 13.05 3.93
C LEU A 111 4.34 11.68 3.42
N GLU A 112 4.26 10.65 4.29
CA GLU A 112 3.72 9.33 3.95
C GLU A 112 2.31 9.43 3.36
N ASN A 113 1.42 10.17 4.03
CA ASN A 113 0.03 10.35 3.57
C ASN A 113 -0.03 11.04 2.20
N SER A 114 0.78 12.06 1.98
CA SER A 114 0.86 12.79 0.72
C SER A 114 1.36 11.89 -0.42
N LEU A 115 2.41 11.10 -0.16
CA LEU A 115 2.96 10.16 -1.13
C LEU A 115 1.98 9.01 -1.45
N ILE A 116 1.29 8.47 -0.44
CA ILE A 116 0.26 7.44 -0.65
C ILE A 116 -0.89 7.98 -1.51
N LYS A 117 -1.36 9.20 -1.25
CA LYS A 117 -2.41 9.83 -2.07
C LYS A 117 -1.95 10.05 -3.51
N LYS A 118 -0.72 10.51 -3.69
CA LYS A 118 -0.16 10.83 -5.01
C LYS A 118 0.08 9.58 -5.86
N TYR A 119 0.67 8.53 -5.30
CA TYR A 119 1.12 7.36 -6.04
C TYR A 119 0.20 6.15 -5.93
N ASN A 120 -0.72 6.15 -4.96
CA ASN A 120 -1.65 5.03 -4.67
C ASN A 120 -0.98 3.65 -4.71
N PRO A 121 0.10 3.41 -3.92
CA PRO A 121 0.94 2.23 -4.08
C PRO A 121 0.17 0.95 -3.78
N ARG A 122 0.34 -0.07 -4.62
CA ARG A 122 -0.41 -1.32 -4.55
C ARG A 122 -0.37 -1.99 -3.18
N TYR A 123 0.79 -2.05 -2.55
CA TYR A 123 0.95 -2.74 -1.26
C TYR A 123 0.49 -1.91 -0.07
N ASN A 124 0.40 -0.59 -0.18
CA ASN A 124 -0.28 0.20 0.85
C ASN A 124 -1.78 -0.13 0.92
N VAL A 125 -2.42 -0.43 -0.21
CA VAL A 125 -3.81 -0.88 -0.26
C VAL A 125 -3.95 -2.31 0.27
N LEU A 126 -3.07 -3.23 -0.16
CA LEU A 126 -3.11 -4.65 0.24
C LEU A 126 -2.68 -4.88 1.69
N LEU A 127 -1.75 -4.07 2.22
CA LEU A 127 -1.26 -4.14 3.59
C LEU A 127 -2.06 -3.26 4.57
N LYS A 128 -3.12 -2.62 4.11
CA LYS A 128 -4.13 -2.00 4.98
C LYS A 128 -4.86 -3.06 5.81
N ASP A 129 -4.09 -3.81 6.59
CA ASP A 129 -4.63 -4.65 7.66
C ASP A 129 -5.10 -3.73 8.78
N GLY A 130 -6.39 -3.41 8.80
CA GLY A 130 -7.08 -2.93 9.99
C GLY A 130 -6.51 -1.69 10.70
N LYS A 131 -5.41 -1.12 10.22
CA LYS A 131 -4.81 0.12 10.75
C LYS A 131 -5.31 1.36 10.00
N THR A 132 -6.60 1.38 9.70
CA THR A 132 -7.26 2.64 9.40
C THR A 132 -7.20 3.50 10.66
N TYR A 133 -6.83 4.78 10.50
CA TYR A 133 -6.94 5.72 11.60
C TYR A 133 -8.37 5.68 12.15
N PRO A 134 -8.53 5.69 13.49
CA PRO A 134 -9.85 5.64 14.07
C PRO A 134 -10.67 6.88 13.71
N SER A 135 -11.93 6.67 13.47
CA SER A 135 -12.95 7.71 13.33
C SER A 135 -13.86 7.72 14.55
N ILE A 136 -14.48 8.84 14.81
CA ILE A 136 -15.56 8.95 15.80
C ILE A 136 -16.87 8.72 15.03
N CYS A 137 -17.66 7.75 15.50
CA CYS A 137 -19.01 7.51 15.00
C CYS A 137 -20.02 8.09 15.99
N VAL A 138 -20.97 8.88 15.47
CA VAL A 138 -22.16 9.32 16.16
C VAL A 138 -23.34 8.58 15.55
N THR A 139 -24.01 7.72 16.33
CA THR A 139 -25.10 6.87 15.82
C THR A 139 -26.37 7.67 15.54
N ASN A 140 -27.16 7.21 14.54
CA ASN A 140 -28.48 7.78 14.18
C ASN A 140 -29.62 7.14 15.00
N GLU A 141 -29.38 6.85 16.27
CA GLU A 141 -30.39 6.28 17.18
C GLU A 141 -31.12 7.41 17.94
N MET A 142 -32.26 7.11 18.55
CA MET A 142 -33.00 8.06 19.39
C MET A 142 -32.14 8.61 20.54
N PHE A 143 -31.23 7.81 21.07
CA PHE A 143 -30.19 8.20 22.01
C PHE A 143 -28.82 8.00 21.35
N PRO A 144 -28.28 9.02 20.67
CA PRO A 144 -27.04 8.89 19.93
C PRO A 144 -25.88 8.47 20.80
N ARG A 145 -25.17 7.41 20.39
CA ARG A 145 -23.93 6.96 21.02
C ARG A 145 -22.75 7.52 20.26
N VAL A 146 -21.73 7.91 21.00
CA VAL A 146 -20.45 8.38 20.45
C VAL A 146 -19.38 7.35 20.78
N PHE A 147 -18.73 6.79 19.78
CA PHE A 147 -17.67 5.81 20.00
C PHE A 147 -16.58 5.85 18.93
N LYS A 148 -15.40 5.41 19.33
CA LYS A 148 -14.25 5.28 18.46
C LYS A 148 -14.33 3.98 17.66
N THR A 149 -14.19 4.06 16.35
CA THR A 149 -14.18 2.87 15.48
C THR A 149 -13.18 3.01 14.34
N ARG A 150 -12.69 1.87 13.85
CA ARG A 150 -11.88 1.78 12.63
C ARG A 150 -12.66 1.24 11.45
N THR A 151 -13.88 0.78 11.70
CA THR A 151 -14.78 0.23 10.68
C THR A 151 -15.84 1.26 10.36
N ILE A 152 -15.98 1.62 9.09
CA ILE A 152 -17.03 2.53 8.61
C ILE A 152 -18.21 1.70 8.11
N ASN A 153 -19.36 1.81 8.79
CA ASN A 153 -20.63 1.27 8.33
C ASN A 153 -21.63 2.41 8.21
N LYS A 154 -21.97 2.79 7.00
CA LYS A 154 -22.87 3.92 6.70
C LYS A 154 -24.24 3.82 7.36
N LYS A 155 -24.66 2.61 7.79
CA LYS A 155 -25.94 2.39 8.48
C LYS A 155 -25.92 2.81 9.96
N TRP A 156 -24.73 2.95 10.56
CA TRP A 156 -24.64 3.22 12.00
C TRP A 156 -24.85 4.71 12.34
N GLY A 157 -24.35 5.61 11.49
CA GLY A 157 -24.41 7.04 11.79
C GLY A 157 -23.46 7.89 10.98
N THR A 158 -23.15 9.07 11.52
CA THR A 158 -22.21 10.02 10.95
C THR A 158 -20.80 9.77 11.49
N TYR A 159 -19.79 9.90 10.61
CA TYR A 159 -18.39 9.65 10.93
C TYR A 159 -17.57 10.91 10.81
N TYR A 160 -16.76 11.17 11.83
CA TYR A 160 -15.82 12.29 11.90
C TYR A 160 -14.39 11.74 11.93
N GLY A 161 -13.49 12.33 11.17
CA GLY A 161 -12.11 11.86 11.02
C GLY A 161 -11.80 11.35 9.61
N PRO A 162 -10.77 10.52 9.42
CA PRO A 162 -9.99 9.82 10.46
C PRO A 162 -9.00 10.73 11.21
N TYR A 163 -8.69 10.38 12.47
CA TYR A 163 -7.75 11.10 13.32
C TYR A 163 -6.50 10.27 13.58
N SER A 164 -5.33 10.90 13.51
CA SER A 164 -4.04 10.23 13.81
C SER A 164 -3.90 9.82 15.27
N HIS A 165 -4.50 10.60 16.16
CA HIS A 165 -4.53 10.35 17.61
C HIS A 165 -5.90 10.73 18.16
N ILE A 166 -6.57 9.79 18.82
CA ILE A 166 -7.75 10.05 19.65
C ILE A 166 -7.37 9.58 21.04
N GLY A 167 -7.27 10.51 21.98
CA GLY A 167 -7.07 10.20 23.39
C GLY A 167 -8.15 9.24 23.92
N SER A 168 -7.96 8.74 25.14
CA SER A 168 -9.01 7.98 25.84
C SER A 168 -10.21 8.90 26.04
N MET A 169 -11.36 8.52 25.44
CA MET A 169 -12.68 9.07 25.80
C MET A 169 -13.21 8.32 26.98
#